data_57becfd64ab256fea0079132a0bac42a
#
_entry.id   57becfd64ab256fea0079132a0bac42a
#
_cell.length_a   1.000
_cell.length_b   1.000
_cell.length_c   1.000
_cell.angle_alpha   90.00
_cell.angle_beta   90.00
_cell.angle_gamma   90.00
#
_symmetry.space_group_name_H-M   'P 1'
#
loop_
_entity.id
_entity.type
_entity.pdbx_description
1 polymer ?
#
loop_
_entity_poly.entity_id
_entity_poly.type
_entity_poly.pdbx_seq_one_letter_code
_entity_poly.pdbx_strand_id
1 'polypeptide(L)'
;MSTYVFPLPAVPSLPVVGSEQRFAVNRIFCVGRNYHAHAIEMGRPVDKATMKPFYFTKTPSALVESGATVPYPCGTSNYHYEMELVIAIGVAGFRVAESDAARMVWGYAA
;
A
#
# COMPACT_ATOMS: atom_id res chain seq x y z
N MET A 1 -3.06 1.35 33.60
CA MET A 1 -3.55 1.14 32.22
C MET A 1 -4.29 2.38 31.76
N SER A 2 -4.05 2.82 30.54
CA SER A 2 -4.82 3.92 29.97
C SER A 2 -6.23 3.45 29.63
N THR A 3 -7.25 4.22 29.99
CA THR A 3 -8.64 4.00 29.59
C THR A 3 -8.98 4.90 28.41
N TYR A 4 -9.76 4.39 27.47
CA TYR A 4 -10.16 5.12 26.27
C TYR A 4 -11.64 5.44 26.33
N VAL A 5 -12.05 6.59 25.80
CA VAL A 5 -13.45 7.02 25.75
C VAL A 5 -14.30 6.07 24.89
N PHE A 6 -13.70 5.54 23.82
CA PHE A 6 -14.31 4.53 22.95
C PHE A 6 -13.40 3.30 22.86
N PRO A 7 -13.95 2.13 22.56
CA PRO A 7 -13.12 0.94 22.30
C PRO A 7 -12.09 1.21 21.21
N LEU A 8 -10.89 0.65 21.39
CA LEU A 8 -9.86 0.74 20.36
C LEU A 8 -10.34 0.04 19.09
N PRO A 9 -10.11 0.63 17.90
CA PRO A 9 -10.40 -0.06 16.66
C PRO A 9 -9.53 -1.32 16.51
N ALA A 10 -10.05 -2.31 15.81
CA ALA A 10 -9.24 -3.46 15.43
C ALA A 10 -8.07 -3.01 14.53
N VAL A 11 -6.91 -3.63 14.73
CA VAL A 11 -5.73 -3.36 13.88
C VAL A 11 -5.92 -4.04 12.53
N PRO A 12 -5.98 -3.30 11.41
CA PRO A 12 -6.02 -3.89 10.09
C PRO A 12 -4.78 -4.77 9.86
N SER A 13 -4.97 -5.94 9.27
CA SER A 13 -3.86 -6.87 9.06
C SER A 13 -4.12 -7.78 7.86
N LEU A 14 -3.06 -8.30 7.27
CA LEU A 14 -3.11 -9.28 6.19
C LEU A 14 -2.59 -10.64 6.64
N PRO A 15 -3.15 -11.74 6.13
CA PRO A 15 -2.59 -13.06 6.38
C PRO A 15 -1.19 -13.20 5.75
N VAL A 16 -0.34 -13.98 6.40
CA VAL A 16 0.99 -14.32 5.88
C VAL A 16 0.95 -15.72 5.31
N VAL A 17 1.33 -15.87 4.04
CA VAL A 17 1.33 -17.18 3.37
C VAL A 17 2.24 -18.17 4.12
N GLY A 18 1.71 -19.35 4.40
CA GLY A 18 2.47 -20.40 5.11
C GLY A 18 2.66 -20.16 6.62
N SER A 19 1.91 -19.23 7.21
CA SER A 19 2.00 -18.92 8.64
C SER A 19 0.60 -18.66 9.23
N GLU A 20 0.45 -18.91 10.52
CA GLU A 20 -0.73 -18.50 11.29
C GLU A 20 -0.65 -17.02 11.72
N GLN A 21 0.49 -16.40 11.53
CA GLN A 21 0.71 -14.99 11.86
C GLN A 21 0.06 -14.06 10.83
N ARG A 22 -0.16 -12.83 11.24
CA ARG A 22 -0.70 -11.78 10.38
C ARG A 22 0.23 -10.57 10.40
N PHE A 23 0.36 -9.92 9.26
CA PHE A 23 1.10 -8.67 9.15
C PHE A 23 0.17 -7.50 9.50
N ALA A 24 0.45 -6.83 10.62
CA ALA A 24 -0.32 -5.66 11.05
C ALA A 24 0.01 -4.45 10.18
N VAL A 25 -1.01 -3.79 9.64
CA VAL A 25 -0.85 -2.64 8.76
C VAL A 25 -1.09 -1.35 9.53
N ASN A 26 -0.07 -0.52 9.65
CA ASN A 26 -0.14 0.77 10.32
C ASN A 26 -0.26 1.94 9.33
N ARG A 27 0.49 1.91 8.24
CA ARG A 27 0.51 2.95 7.21
C ARG A 27 0.57 2.33 5.82
N ILE A 28 -0.08 2.99 4.86
CA ILE A 28 -0.03 2.60 3.45
C ILE A 28 0.42 3.82 2.66
N PHE A 29 1.58 3.72 2.02
CA PHE A 29 2.09 4.70 1.07
C PHE A 29 1.98 4.14 -0.33
N CYS A 30 1.38 4.90 -1.23
CA CYS A 30 1.23 4.54 -2.64
C CYS A 30 2.19 5.37 -3.47
N VAL A 31 2.74 4.78 -4.51
CA VAL A 31 3.63 5.46 -5.46
C VAL A 31 2.85 5.73 -6.74
N GLY A 32 2.51 6.98 -7.00
CA GLY A 32 1.79 7.36 -8.20
C GLY A 32 2.69 7.36 -9.44
N ARG A 33 2.12 7.02 -10.60
CA ARG A 33 2.80 7.02 -11.91
C ARG A 33 4.06 6.15 -11.95
N ASN A 34 4.07 5.06 -11.21
CA ASN A 34 5.25 4.19 -11.14
C ASN A 34 5.35 3.20 -12.30
N TYR A 35 4.22 2.84 -12.93
CA TYR A 35 4.15 1.92 -14.06
C TYR A 35 4.02 2.69 -15.36
N HIS A 36 5.06 2.59 -16.21
CA HIS A 36 5.16 3.37 -17.46
C HIS A 36 4.00 3.09 -18.42
N ALA A 37 3.65 1.82 -18.62
CA ALA A 37 2.53 1.44 -19.51
C ALA A 37 1.21 2.06 -19.05
N HIS A 38 0.89 1.97 -17.76
CA HIS A 38 -0.32 2.58 -17.19
C HIS A 38 -0.34 4.10 -17.34
N ALA A 39 0.81 4.76 -17.14
CA ALA A 39 0.92 6.21 -17.32
C ALA A 39 0.64 6.63 -18.77
N ILE A 40 1.05 5.83 -19.76
CA ILE A 40 0.75 6.05 -21.17
C ILE A 40 -0.74 5.90 -21.43
N GLU A 41 -1.38 4.84 -20.93
CA GLU A 41 -2.82 4.58 -21.07
C GLU A 41 -3.66 5.74 -20.54
N MET A 42 -3.21 6.36 -19.43
CA MET A 42 -3.84 7.52 -18.83
C MET A 42 -3.51 8.86 -19.53
N GLY A 43 -2.79 8.82 -20.66
CA GLY A 43 -2.37 10.01 -21.41
C GLY A 43 -1.37 10.91 -20.66
N ARG A 44 -0.65 10.34 -19.70
CA ARG A 44 0.33 11.05 -18.85
C ARG A 44 1.68 10.33 -18.85
N PRO A 45 2.38 10.28 -20.00
CA PRO A 45 3.68 9.62 -20.07
C PRO A 45 4.63 10.23 -19.04
N VAL A 46 5.46 9.39 -18.43
CA VAL A 46 6.43 9.80 -17.43
C VAL A 46 7.84 9.44 -17.89
N ASP A 47 8.76 10.36 -17.68
CA ASP A 47 10.19 10.10 -17.79
C ASP A 47 10.76 9.88 -16.38
N LYS A 48 11.04 8.63 -16.04
CA LYS A 48 11.58 8.26 -14.72
C LYS A 48 12.99 8.83 -14.46
N ALA A 49 13.72 9.21 -15.49
CA ALA A 49 15.04 9.82 -15.33
C ALA A 49 14.96 11.24 -14.74
N THR A 50 13.88 11.94 -15.01
CA THR A 50 13.70 13.34 -14.60
C THR A 50 12.60 13.54 -13.55
N MET A 51 11.66 12.59 -13.41
CA MET A 51 10.53 12.71 -12.50
C MET A 51 10.91 12.30 -11.08
N LYS A 52 10.57 13.13 -10.11
CA LYS A 52 10.66 12.73 -8.70
C LYS A 52 9.53 11.78 -8.34
N PRO A 53 9.76 10.81 -7.45
CA PRO A 53 8.69 9.96 -6.93
C PRO A 53 7.53 10.78 -6.38
N PHE A 54 6.33 10.37 -6.71
CA PHE A 54 5.09 10.97 -6.22
C PHE A 54 4.39 9.99 -5.28
N TYR A 55 4.16 10.42 -4.04
CA TYR A 55 3.56 9.58 -3.01
C TYR A 55 2.21 10.11 -2.57
N PHE A 56 1.30 9.21 -2.27
CA PHE A 56 0.06 9.49 -1.58
C PHE A 56 -0.23 8.37 -0.58
N THR A 57 -1.20 8.56 0.30
CA THR A 57 -1.51 7.60 1.35
C THR A 57 -2.93 7.08 1.21
N LYS A 58 -3.15 5.85 1.66
CA LYS A 58 -4.48 5.29 1.91
C LYS A 58 -4.61 4.99 3.40
N THR A 59 -5.83 5.12 3.92
CA THR A 59 -6.10 4.74 5.31
C THR A 59 -6.00 3.22 5.47
N PRO A 60 -5.38 2.70 6.53
CA PRO A 60 -5.36 1.25 6.77
C PRO A 60 -6.74 0.59 6.85
N SER A 61 -7.77 1.35 7.24
CA SER A 61 -9.16 0.88 7.26
C SER A 61 -9.75 0.59 5.87
N ALA A 62 -9.10 1.03 4.78
CA ALA A 62 -9.48 0.69 3.42
C ALA A 62 -8.95 -0.68 2.96
N LEU A 63 -8.15 -1.35 3.80
CA LEU A 63 -7.60 -2.66 3.51
C LEU A 63 -8.70 -3.71 3.47
N VAL A 64 -8.70 -4.54 2.42
CA VAL A 64 -9.55 -5.72 2.30
C VAL A 64 -8.69 -6.94 1.98
N GLU A 65 -9.13 -8.12 2.42
CA GLU A 65 -8.41 -9.36 2.14
C GLU A 65 -8.77 -9.92 0.74
N SER A 66 -7.90 -10.75 0.21
CA SER A 66 -8.14 -11.48 -1.04
C SER A 66 -9.46 -12.25 -0.96
N GLY A 67 -10.25 -12.18 -2.02
CA GLY A 67 -11.57 -12.82 -2.10
C GLY A 67 -12.73 -12.00 -1.49
N ALA A 68 -12.45 -10.84 -0.89
CA ALA A 68 -13.49 -9.96 -0.40
C ALA A 68 -14.27 -9.32 -1.57
N THR A 69 -15.55 -9.08 -1.35
CA THR A 69 -16.39 -8.31 -2.28
C THR A 69 -16.33 -6.84 -1.91
N VAL A 70 -15.83 -6.01 -2.81
CA VAL A 70 -15.80 -4.56 -2.66
C VAL A 70 -17.04 -3.97 -3.31
N PRO A 71 -17.92 -3.26 -2.58
CA PRO A 71 -19.09 -2.62 -3.16
C PRO A 71 -18.67 -1.54 -4.18
N TYR A 72 -19.37 -1.46 -5.30
CA TYR A 72 -19.14 -0.40 -6.26
C TYR A 72 -19.49 0.97 -5.65
N PRO A 73 -18.57 1.97 -5.69
CA PRO A 73 -18.83 3.27 -5.08
C PRO A 73 -20.01 4.00 -5.73
N CYS A 74 -20.90 4.57 -4.92
CA CYS A 74 -22.09 5.28 -5.43
C CYS A 74 -21.77 6.64 -6.08
N GLY A 75 -20.58 7.20 -5.82
CA GLY A 75 -20.17 8.53 -6.29
C GLY A 75 -19.48 8.55 -7.66
N THR A 76 -19.38 7.42 -8.35
CA THR A 76 -18.70 7.33 -9.65
C THR A 76 -19.35 6.30 -10.56
N SER A 77 -19.27 6.53 -11.86
CA SER A 77 -19.59 5.54 -12.90
C SER A 77 -18.32 4.99 -13.57
N ASN A 78 -17.15 5.40 -13.11
CA ASN A 78 -15.86 5.08 -13.71
C ASN A 78 -14.86 4.64 -12.62
N TYR A 79 -15.10 3.45 -12.07
CA TYR A 79 -14.27 2.85 -11.04
C TYR A 79 -13.41 1.73 -11.62
N HIS A 80 -12.09 1.86 -11.48
CA HIS A 80 -11.10 0.91 -12.00
C HIS A 80 -10.33 0.25 -10.87
N TYR A 81 -9.96 -1.00 -11.08
CA TYR A 81 -8.95 -1.67 -10.27
C TYR A 81 -7.57 -1.46 -10.88
N GLU A 82 -6.55 -1.53 -10.06
CA GLU A 82 -5.15 -1.52 -10.45
C GLU A 82 -4.42 -2.67 -9.76
N MET A 83 -3.52 -3.33 -10.46
CA MET A 83 -2.68 -4.38 -9.91
C MET A 83 -1.28 -3.80 -9.71
N GLU A 84 -0.85 -3.73 -8.46
CA GLU A 84 0.45 -3.17 -8.11
C GLU A 84 1.23 -4.08 -7.16
N LEU A 85 2.55 -4.07 -7.29
CA LEU A 85 3.43 -4.74 -6.32
C LEU A 85 3.41 -3.98 -5.00
N VAL A 86 3.10 -4.66 -3.92
CA VAL A 86 3.16 -4.15 -2.56
C VAL A 86 4.42 -4.64 -1.88
N ILE A 87 5.11 -3.73 -1.21
CA ILE A 87 6.30 -4.01 -0.41
C ILE A 87 5.96 -3.81 1.06
N ALA A 88 6.09 -4.86 1.86
CA ALA A 88 5.94 -4.80 3.31
C ALA A 88 7.29 -4.46 3.95
N ILE A 89 7.34 -3.35 4.68
CA ILE A 89 8.54 -2.89 5.38
C ILE A 89 8.58 -3.49 6.78
N GLY A 90 9.68 -4.17 7.11
CA GLY A 90 9.87 -4.86 8.38
C GLY A 90 10.88 -4.21 9.31
N VAL A 91 11.65 -3.25 8.83
CA VAL A 91 12.69 -2.57 9.63
C VAL A 91 12.48 -1.07 9.55
N ALA A 92 12.48 -0.41 10.69
CA ALA A 92 12.41 1.05 10.76
C ALA A 92 13.71 1.68 10.22
N GLY A 93 13.59 2.82 9.53
CA GLY A 93 14.76 3.55 9.02
C GLY A 93 14.44 5.00 8.74
N PHE A 94 15.49 5.80 8.70
CA PHE A 94 15.46 7.20 8.35
C PHE A 94 16.70 7.55 7.53
N ARG A 95 16.52 8.19 6.39
CA ARG A 95 17.60 8.57 5.46
C ARG A 95 18.51 7.39 5.07
N VAL A 96 17.89 6.24 4.85
CA VAL A 96 18.59 5.00 4.49
C VAL A 96 19.20 5.15 3.10
N ALA A 97 20.44 4.72 2.92
CA ALA A 97 21.07 4.69 1.62
C ALA A 97 20.37 3.70 0.68
N GLU A 98 20.33 3.99 -0.60
CA GLU A 98 19.69 3.13 -1.61
C GLU A 98 20.24 1.70 -1.57
N SER A 99 21.55 1.54 -1.39
CA SER A 99 22.21 0.23 -1.25
C SER A 99 21.71 -0.60 -0.08
N ASP A 100 21.12 0.02 0.92
CA ASP A 100 20.63 -0.62 2.15
C ASP A 100 19.12 -0.82 2.16
N ALA A 101 18.40 -0.17 1.26
CA ALA A 101 16.93 -0.17 1.26
C ALA A 101 16.31 -1.57 1.14
N ALA A 102 16.90 -2.44 0.33
CA ALA A 102 16.41 -3.81 0.14
C ALA A 102 16.37 -4.64 1.44
N ARG A 103 17.28 -4.36 2.38
CA ARG A 103 17.33 -5.06 3.69
C ARG A 103 16.17 -4.71 4.61
N MET A 104 15.43 -3.66 4.30
CA MET A 104 14.27 -3.24 5.09
C MET A 104 12.98 -3.97 4.69
N VAL A 105 13.00 -4.62 3.55
CA VAL A 105 11.83 -5.35 3.02
C VAL A 105 11.63 -6.64 3.81
N TRP A 106 10.43 -6.82 4.35
CA TRP A 106 10.02 -8.04 5.03
C TRP A 106 9.34 -9.03 4.09
N GLY A 107 8.56 -8.53 3.14
CA GLY A 107 7.82 -9.37 2.21
C GLY A 107 7.08 -8.57 1.14
N TYR A 108 6.32 -9.29 0.34
CA TYR A 108 5.61 -8.76 -0.83
C TYR A 108 4.17 -9.23 -0.87
N ALA A 109 3.31 -8.43 -1.53
CA ALA A 109 1.93 -8.76 -1.87
C ALA A 109 1.55 -8.15 -3.23
N ALA A 110 0.37 -8.48 -3.73
CA ALA A 110 -0.26 -7.89 -4.91
C ALA A 110 -1.78 -7.81 -4.71
#